data_c81e1f0df9a82d207c004eff05adc4c9
#
_entry.id   c81e1f0df9a82d207c004eff05adc4c9
#
_cell.length_a   1.000
_cell.length_b   1.000
_cell.length_c   1.000
_cell.angle_alpha   90.00
_cell.angle_beta   90.00
_cell.angle_gamma   90.00
#
_symmetry.space_group_name_H-M   'P 1'
#
loop_
_entity.id
_entity.type
_entity.pdbx_description
1 polymer ?
#
loop_
_entity_poly.entity_id
_entity_poly.type
_entity_poly.pdbx_seq_one_letter_code
_entity_poly.pdbx_strand_id
1 'polypeptide(L)'
;KDVGKDLGAGWREQVSYKDGKEVPYGTKGSTRPDWCNGNTCGIEVKNYNIATNINGLINNVSKQAIHRAENLPAGMQQRIIIDVRGQIVTPNQERTIIKGIVERSNGVIAPTSIRFKR
;
A
#
# COMPACT_ATOMS: atom_id res chain seq x y z
N LYS A 1 -2.41 -6.98 11.54
CA LYS A 1 -3.19 -6.58 12.72
C LYS A 1 -2.64 -5.33 13.40
N ASP A 2 -1.31 -5.19 13.47
CA ASP A 2 -0.70 -3.98 14.03
C ASP A 2 -1.09 -2.73 13.26
N VAL A 3 -1.21 -2.83 11.93
CA VAL A 3 -1.64 -1.71 11.09
C VAL A 3 -3.08 -1.31 11.39
N GLY A 4 -3.95 -2.28 11.66
CA GLY A 4 -5.34 -2.00 12.01
C GLY A 4 -5.47 -1.17 13.27
N LYS A 5 -4.62 -1.42 14.28
CA LYS A 5 -4.58 -0.63 15.51
C LYS A 5 -4.10 0.80 15.24
N ASP A 6 -3.10 0.95 14.37
CA ASP A 6 -2.53 2.24 14.04
C ASP A 6 -3.49 3.11 13.23
N LEU A 7 -4.42 2.50 12.50
CA LEU A 7 -5.35 3.21 11.63
C LEU A 7 -6.63 3.69 12.33
N GLY A 8 -6.90 3.18 13.54
CA GLY A 8 -8.05 3.60 14.33
C GLY A 8 -9.33 2.85 14.02
N ALA A 9 -10.47 3.35 14.52
CA ALA A 9 -11.76 2.71 14.37
C ALA A 9 -12.34 2.87 12.97
N GLY A 10 -13.23 1.97 12.58
CA GLY A 10 -13.95 2.04 11.30
C GLY A 10 -13.26 1.33 10.13
N TRP A 11 -12.06 0.79 10.33
CA TRP A 11 -11.35 0.06 9.29
C TRP A 11 -11.85 -1.37 9.17
N ARG A 12 -12.05 -1.81 7.93
CA ARG A 12 -12.49 -3.17 7.61
C ARG A 12 -11.30 -3.97 7.09
N GLU A 13 -11.11 -5.17 7.64
CA GLU A 13 -10.04 -6.07 7.23
C GLU A 13 -10.38 -6.80 5.93
N GLN A 14 -9.41 -6.87 5.03
CA GLN A 14 -9.36 -7.84 3.94
C GLN A 14 -10.61 -7.90 3.07
N VAL A 15 -11.12 -6.73 2.70
CA VAL A 15 -12.21 -6.64 1.73
C VAL A 15 -11.64 -6.83 0.33
N SER A 16 -12.27 -7.69 -0.47
CA SER A 16 -11.86 -7.94 -1.85
C SER A 16 -12.62 -7.06 -2.83
N TYR A 17 -11.92 -6.56 -3.85
CA TYR A 17 -12.50 -5.72 -4.88
C TYR A 17 -12.09 -6.20 -6.27
N LYS A 18 -13.02 -6.08 -7.20
CA LYS A 18 -12.78 -6.34 -8.63
C LYS A 18 -13.64 -5.42 -9.47
N ASP A 19 -13.02 -4.81 -10.47
CA ASP A 19 -13.71 -3.92 -11.42
C ASP A 19 -14.52 -2.82 -10.72
N GLY A 20 -14.01 -2.28 -9.62
CA GLY A 20 -14.62 -1.20 -8.87
C GLY A 20 -15.71 -1.62 -7.89
N LYS A 21 -15.90 -2.92 -7.65
CA LYS A 21 -16.94 -3.44 -6.77
C LYS A 21 -16.39 -4.37 -5.71
N GLU A 22 -17.01 -4.36 -4.53
CA GLU A 22 -16.73 -5.35 -3.50
C GLU A 22 -17.22 -6.72 -3.95
N VAL A 23 -16.34 -7.73 -3.86
CA VAL A 23 -16.63 -9.09 -4.30
C VAL A 23 -16.28 -10.09 -3.20
N PRO A 24 -16.80 -11.32 -3.27
CA PRO A 24 -16.47 -12.36 -2.31
C PRO A 24 -14.96 -12.67 -2.28
N TYR A 25 -14.47 -13.05 -1.11
CA TYR A 25 -13.10 -13.51 -0.92
C TYR A 25 -12.78 -14.64 -1.92
N GLY A 26 -11.59 -14.55 -2.51
CA GLY A 26 -11.14 -15.58 -3.44
C GLY A 26 -11.62 -15.40 -4.87
N THR A 27 -12.35 -14.32 -5.18
CA THR A 27 -12.77 -14.01 -6.55
C THR A 27 -11.53 -13.83 -7.43
N LYS A 28 -11.46 -14.57 -8.53
CA LYS A 28 -10.32 -14.54 -9.45
C LYS A 28 -10.14 -13.15 -10.04
N GLY A 29 -8.91 -12.66 -10.01
CA GLY A 29 -8.55 -11.33 -10.51
C GLY A 29 -8.88 -10.19 -9.56
N SER A 30 -9.42 -10.47 -8.37
CA SER A 30 -9.69 -9.45 -7.36
C SER A 30 -8.42 -8.96 -6.68
N THR A 31 -8.50 -7.78 -6.06
CA THR A 31 -7.48 -7.26 -5.15
C THR A 31 -8.04 -7.20 -3.74
N ARG A 32 -7.17 -7.37 -2.76
CA ARG A 32 -7.59 -7.39 -1.34
C ARG A 32 -6.65 -6.54 -0.50
N PRO A 33 -6.93 -5.25 -0.37
CA PRO A 33 -6.19 -4.40 0.57
C PRO A 33 -6.30 -4.93 2.00
N ASP A 34 -5.33 -4.63 2.85
CA ASP A 34 -5.32 -5.12 4.23
C ASP A 34 -6.46 -4.54 5.04
N TRP A 35 -6.70 -3.23 4.95
CA TRP A 35 -7.78 -2.53 5.64
C TRP A 35 -8.38 -1.46 4.77
N CYS A 36 -9.70 -1.26 4.87
CA CYS A 36 -10.39 -0.16 4.19
C CYS A 36 -11.30 0.58 5.17
N ASN A 37 -11.36 1.90 5.01
CA ASN A 37 -12.24 2.77 5.76
C ASN A 37 -12.73 3.88 4.83
N GLY A 38 -14.02 3.89 4.51
CA GLY A 38 -14.58 4.87 3.58
C GLY A 38 -13.90 4.80 2.22
N ASN A 39 -13.27 5.91 1.81
CA ASN A 39 -12.62 6.03 0.51
C ASN A 39 -11.12 5.69 0.52
N THR A 40 -10.61 5.15 1.62
CA THR A 40 -9.18 4.87 1.76
C THR A 40 -8.96 3.43 2.14
N CYS A 41 -8.03 2.77 1.45
CA CYS A 41 -7.56 1.43 1.81
C CYS A 41 -6.09 1.48 2.21
N GLY A 42 -5.76 0.74 3.27
CA GLY A 42 -4.40 0.64 3.77
C GLY A 42 -3.76 -0.68 3.37
N ILE A 43 -2.51 -0.61 2.95
CA ILE A 43 -1.70 -1.76 2.57
C ILE A 43 -0.42 -1.73 3.40
N GLU A 44 -0.11 -2.84 4.08
CA GLU A 44 1.13 -2.99 4.80
C GLU A 44 2.15 -3.73 3.94
N VAL A 45 3.34 -3.15 3.83
CA VAL A 45 4.46 -3.74 3.10
C VAL A 45 5.54 -4.09 4.12
N LYS A 46 5.96 -5.34 4.14
CA LYS A 46 6.97 -5.82 5.08
C LYS A 46 7.87 -6.87 4.45
N ASN A 47 8.90 -7.28 5.17
CA ASN A 47 9.85 -8.30 4.74
C ASN A 47 10.80 -7.85 3.62
N TYR A 48 10.96 -6.52 3.45
CA TYR A 48 11.97 -5.99 2.54
C TYR A 48 13.18 -5.49 3.31
N ASN A 49 14.36 -5.82 2.84
CA ASN A 49 15.60 -5.25 3.33
C ASN A 49 15.90 -3.98 2.55
N ILE A 50 15.73 -2.82 3.18
CA ILE A 50 15.89 -1.53 2.52
C ILE A 50 17.34 -1.33 2.05
N ALA A 51 18.32 -1.83 2.80
CA ALA A 51 19.73 -1.64 2.45
C ALA A 51 20.10 -2.35 1.14
N THR A 52 19.44 -3.47 0.81
CA THR A 52 19.85 -4.31 -0.31
C THR A 52 18.81 -4.45 -1.42
N ASN A 53 17.55 -4.10 -1.15
CA ASN A 53 16.46 -4.36 -2.09
C ASN A 53 15.47 -3.21 -2.23
N ILE A 54 15.96 -1.98 -2.23
CA ILE A 54 15.11 -0.80 -2.35
C ILE A 54 14.38 -0.76 -3.70
N ASN A 55 15.05 -1.15 -4.78
CA ASN A 55 14.45 -1.16 -6.11
C ASN A 55 13.36 -2.22 -6.24
N GLY A 56 13.55 -3.39 -5.64
CA GLY A 56 12.53 -4.43 -5.62
C GLY A 56 11.28 -3.98 -4.88
N LEU A 57 11.46 -3.31 -3.74
CA LEU A 57 10.36 -2.73 -2.99
C LEU A 57 9.57 -1.73 -3.85
N ILE A 58 10.26 -0.76 -4.45
CA ILE A 58 9.63 0.28 -5.27
C ILE A 58 8.85 -0.35 -6.44
N ASN A 59 9.47 -1.26 -7.16
CA ASN A 59 8.84 -1.92 -8.30
C ASN A 59 7.59 -2.70 -7.92
N ASN A 60 7.68 -3.50 -6.87
CA ASN A 60 6.56 -4.35 -6.44
C ASN A 60 5.40 -3.53 -5.90
N VAL A 61 5.68 -2.55 -5.04
CA VAL A 61 4.64 -1.69 -4.48
C VAL A 61 3.93 -0.90 -5.57
N SER A 62 4.69 -0.32 -6.50
CA SER A 62 4.12 0.47 -7.59
C SER A 62 3.25 -0.36 -8.53
N LYS A 63 3.72 -1.54 -8.91
CA LYS A 63 3.00 -2.46 -9.79
C LYS A 63 1.70 -2.93 -9.15
N GLN A 64 1.75 -3.30 -7.87
CA GLN A 64 0.57 -3.73 -7.14
C GLN A 64 -0.41 -2.58 -6.92
N ALA A 65 0.08 -1.36 -6.69
CA ALA A 65 -0.77 -0.19 -6.54
C ALA A 65 -1.57 0.10 -7.81
N ILE A 66 -0.95 -0.01 -8.97
CA ILE A 66 -1.63 0.15 -10.25
C ILE A 66 -2.71 -0.92 -10.43
N HIS A 67 -2.40 -2.17 -10.15
CA HIS A 67 -3.38 -3.26 -10.21
C HIS A 67 -4.55 -3.01 -9.26
N ARG A 68 -4.28 -2.56 -8.03
CA ARG A 68 -5.35 -2.24 -7.09
C ARG A 68 -6.22 -1.09 -7.59
N ALA A 69 -5.61 -0.06 -8.17
CA ALA A 69 -6.37 1.08 -8.70
C ALA A 69 -7.36 0.66 -9.79
N GLU A 70 -7.02 -0.34 -10.58
CA GLU A 70 -7.91 -0.87 -11.62
C GLU A 70 -9.12 -1.62 -11.04
N ASN A 71 -9.01 -2.16 -9.83
CA ASN A 71 -10.03 -3.00 -9.22
C ASN A 71 -10.78 -2.33 -8.07
N LEU A 72 -10.21 -1.30 -7.46
CA LEU A 72 -10.89 -0.55 -6.39
C LEU A 72 -11.99 0.34 -6.96
N PRO A 73 -13.04 0.61 -6.16
CA PRO A 73 -14.08 1.56 -6.57
C PRO A 73 -13.50 2.93 -6.93
N ALA A 74 -14.15 3.64 -7.83
CA ALA A 74 -13.73 4.98 -8.25
C ALA A 74 -13.64 5.91 -7.04
N GLY A 75 -12.58 6.74 -6.97
CA GLY A 75 -12.35 7.67 -5.88
C GLY A 75 -11.69 7.08 -4.65
N MET A 76 -11.43 5.77 -4.64
CA MET A 76 -10.69 5.13 -3.54
C MET A 76 -9.23 5.56 -3.54
N GLN A 77 -8.73 5.90 -2.36
CA GLN A 77 -7.31 6.21 -2.16
C GLN A 77 -6.60 5.03 -1.50
N GLN A 78 -5.32 4.92 -1.77
CA GLN A 78 -4.48 3.89 -1.17
C GLN A 78 -3.47 4.53 -0.22
N ARG A 79 -3.35 3.97 0.98
CA ARG A 79 -2.32 4.34 1.96
C ARG A 79 -1.34 3.19 2.05
N ILE A 80 -0.06 3.49 1.86
CA ILE A 80 1.01 2.50 1.91
C ILE A 80 1.77 2.66 3.22
N ILE A 81 1.85 1.59 4.00
CA ILE A 81 2.60 1.58 5.25
C ILE A 81 3.74 0.60 5.08
N ILE A 82 4.96 1.10 5.11
CA ILE A 82 6.17 0.29 4.92
C ILE A 82 6.76 -0.01 6.28
N ASP A 83 6.74 -1.28 6.66
CA ASP A 83 7.29 -1.74 7.93
C ASP A 83 8.79 -1.89 7.81
N VAL A 84 9.52 -1.00 8.47
CA VAL A 84 10.99 -0.98 8.49
C VAL A 84 11.53 -1.22 9.90
N ARG A 85 10.71 -1.74 10.80
CA ARG A 85 11.14 -2.01 12.17
C ARG A 85 12.33 -2.96 12.18
N GLY A 86 13.31 -2.64 13.00
CA GLY A 86 14.57 -3.41 13.07
C GLY A 86 15.57 -3.05 12.00
N GLN A 87 15.28 -2.10 11.13
CA GLN A 87 16.18 -1.62 10.09
C GLN A 87 16.57 -0.17 10.31
N ILE A 88 17.77 0.17 9.87
CA ILE A 88 18.23 1.56 9.85
C ILE A 88 17.90 2.12 8.46
N VAL A 89 16.99 3.09 8.41
CA VAL A 89 16.57 3.72 7.16
C VAL A 89 16.85 5.21 7.25
N THR A 90 17.64 5.73 6.33
CA THR A 90 18.01 7.15 6.31
C THR A 90 16.91 8.00 5.67
N PRO A 91 16.85 9.32 5.98
CA PRO A 91 15.90 10.21 5.30
C PRO A 91 16.04 10.19 3.77
N ASN A 92 17.26 10.04 3.25
CA ASN A 92 17.50 9.93 1.81
C ASN A 92 16.87 8.65 1.22
N GLN A 93 17.00 7.53 1.91
CA GLN A 93 16.38 6.27 1.48
C GLN A 93 14.86 6.39 1.49
N GLU A 94 14.29 7.01 2.51
CA GLU A 94 12.83 7.24 2.55
C GLU A 94 12.37 8.09 1.39
N ARG A 95 13.08 9.18 1.08
CA ARG A 95 12.75 10.03 -0.07
C ARG A 95 12.85 9.29 -1.39
N THR A 96 13.87 8.47 -1.55
CA THR A 96 14.06 7.64 -2.75
C THR A 96 12.88 6.68 -2.93
N ILE A 97 12.45 6.05 -1.86
CA ILE A 97 11.31 5.11 -1.89
C ILE A 97 10.03 5.85 -2.26
N ILE A 98 9.74 6.96 -1.59
CA ILE A 98 8.54 7.76 -1.84
C ILE A 98 8.50 8.22 -3.29
N LYS A 99 9.58 8.86 -3.74
CA LYS A 99 9.68 9.36 -5.11
C LYS A 99 9.53 8.24 -6.14
N GLY A 100 10.19 7.12 -5.92
CA GLY A 100 10.14 5.96 -6.81
C GLY A 100 8.73 5.38 -6.91
N ILE A 101 8.03 5.23 -5.79
CA ILE A 101 6.66 4.71 -5.78
C ILE A 101 5.71 5.68 -6.49
N VAL A 102 5.81 6.98 -6.21
CA VAL A 102 4.95 7.98 -6.86
C VAL A 102 5.16 7.96 -8.38
N GLU A 103 6.40 7.99 -8.83
CA GLU A 103 6.71 8.03 -10.25
C GLU A 103 6.32 6.74 -10.97
N ARG A 104 6.66 5.59 -10.41
CA ARG A 104 6.42 4.29 -11.06
C ARG A 104 4.96 3.85 -10.99
N SER A 105 4.19 4.37 -10.03
CA SER A 105 2.75 4.12 -9.96
C SER A 105 1.96 5.10 -10.83
N ASN A 106 2.63 5.97 -11.59
CA ASN A 106 2.00 6.99 -12.42
C ASN A 106 1.09 7.93 -11.61
N GLY A 107 1.50 8.23 -10.38
CA GLY A 107 0.74 9.12 -9.50
C GLY A 107 -0.46 8.47 -8.81
N VAL A 108 -0.66 7.16 -8.96
CA VAL A 108 -1.71 6.43 -8.24
C VAL A 108 -1.52 6.58 -6.73
N ILE A 109 -0.28 6.55 -6.27
CA ILE A 109 0.06 6.75 -4.86
C ILE A 109 0.61 8.16 -4.69
N ALA A 110 -0.02 8.96 -3.83
CA ALA A 110 0.47 10.30 -3.48
C ALA A 110 1.62 10.20 -2.47
N PRO A 111 2.56 11.16 -2.47
CA PRO A 111 3.67 11.15 -1.50
C PRO A 111 3.20 11.12 -0.05
N THR A 112 2.11 11.83 0.25
CA THR A 112 1.55 11.92 1.60
C THR A 112 0.84 10.65 2.04
N SER A 113 0.60 9.72 1.12
CA SER A 113 -0.05 8.43 1.42
C SER A 113 0.93 7.34 1.83
N ILE A 114 2.23 7.62 1.82
CA ILE A 114 3.28 6.67 2.18
C ILE A 114 3.79 6.98 3.58
N ARG A 115 3.76 5.99 4.45
CA ARG A 115 4.26 6.09 5.82
C ARG A 115 5.22 4.96 6.10
N PHE A 116 6.19 5.23 6.98
CA PHE A 116 7.15 4.23 7.44
C PHE A 116 6.84 3.87 8.88
N LYS A 117 6.70 2.59 9.16
CA LYS A 117 6.50 2.06 10.50
C LYS A 117 7.88 1.67 11.06
N ARG A 118 8.33 2.40 12.06
CA ARG A 118 9.64 2.21 12.68
C ARG A 118 9.59 1.43 13.98
#